data_ee7ae6bbbbf2151a5d18f1f639cc0063
#
_entry.id   ee7ae6bbbbf2151a5d18f1f639cc0063
#
_cell.length_a   1.000
_cell.length_b   1.000
_cell.length_c   1.000
_cell.angle_alpha   90.00
_cell.angle_beta   90.00
_cell.angle_gamma   90.00
#
_symmetry.space_group_name_H-M   'P 1'
#
loop_
_entity.id
_entity.type
_entity.pdbx_description
1 polymer ?
#
loop_
_entity_poly.entity_id
_entity_poly.type
_entity_poly.pdbx_seq_one_letter_code
_entity_poly.pdbx_strand_id
1 'polypeptide(L)'
;PFADMPLQLMDYRLRMLTEGSGDTIAAPGNGTGPFKVEKFDAEGTTVLVANPDYWEGAPGVAKMEVIGIADGQARLQALLGGQIDMERGITAQQQVMLTGSDKFDVQVIPTGNWRGLVFRTDVEPFSDIRVRQAVRMAADREELVALVLGGEGVVSCDTPVEPNDQYRANLSCPQDIEKAKALLAEAGYPDGIDIDVYVATLEPTWPTLAVAYQEQAAAAGIRVNVVQAPTD
;
A
#
# COMPACT_ATOMS: atom_id res chain seq x y z
N PRO A 1 -22.04 25.27 13.49
CA PRO A 1 -22.23 24.30 12.39
C PRO A 1 -20.84 23.85 11.89
N PHE A 2 -20.66 22.57 11.74
CA PHE A 2 -19.42 22.00 11.25
C PHE A 2 -19.58 21.72 9.75
N ALA A 3 -19.08 22.63 8.91
CA ALA A 3 -19.31 22.62 7.47
C ALA A 3 -18.72 21.39 6.75
N ASP A 4 -17.61 20.85 7.29
CA ASP A 4 -16.89 19.73 6.69
C ASP A 4 -17.41 18.35 7.15
N MET A 5 -18.46 18.30 7.97
CA MET A 5 -19.02 17.05 8.47
C MET A 5 -19.36 16.04 7.36
N PRO A 6 -19.98 16.43 6.23
CA PRO A 6 -20.26 15.48 5.16
C PRO A 6 -18.99 14.83 4.59
N LEU A 7 -17.90 15.59 4.43
CA LEU A 7 -16.62 15.07 3.95
C LEU A 7 -15.98 14.11 4.96
N GLN A 8 -16.07 14.41 6.25
CA GLN A 8 -15.57 13.50 7.28
C GLN A 8 -16.36 12.20 7.36
N LEU A 9 -17.69 12.24 7.16
CA LEU A 9 -18.52 11.04 7.12
C LEU A 9 -18.23 10.12 5.93
N MET A 10 -17.51 10.60 4.90
CA MET A 10 -17.04 9.78 3.78
C MET A 10 -15.79 8.95 4.13
N ASP A 11 -15.16 9.17 5.29
CA ASP A 11 -14.00 8.37 5.71
C ASP A 11 -14.39 6.89 5.83
N TYR A 12 -13.59 6.02 5.22
CA TYR A 12 -13.86 4.57 5.18
C TYR A 12 -13.93 3.90 6.56
N ARG A 13 -13.40 4.55 7.60
CA ARG A 13 -13.44 4.10 9.00
C ARG A 13 -14.76 4.44 9.70
N LEU A 14 -15.53 5.39 9.16
CA LEU A 14 -16.82 5.78 9.69
C LEU A 14 -17.91 4.95 8.99
N ARG A 15 -18.46 3.98 9.70
CA ARG A 15 -19.49 3.06 9.19
C ARG A 15 -20.85 3.37 9.79
N MET A 16 -21.88 3.25 8.97
CA MET A 16 -23.26 3.30 9.45
C MET A 16 -23.61 1.95 10.07
N LEU A 17 -24.02 1.97 11.32
CA LEU A 17 -24.37 0.79 12.10
C LEU A 17 -25.81 0.85 12.51
N THR A 18 -26.42 -0.30 12.75
CA THR A 18 -27.74 -0.39 13.37
C THR A 18 -27.69 0.15 14.80
N GLU A 19 -28.68 0.93 15.20
CA GLU A 19 -28.80 1.42 16.57
C GLU A 19 -28.72 0.27 17.58
N GLY A 20 -27.93 0.44 18.62
CA GLY A 20 -27.71 -0.57 19.67
C GLY A 20 -26.77 -1.72 19.31
N SER A 21 -26.14 -1.73 18.12
CA SER A 21 -25.22 -2.80 17.70
C SER A 21 -23.75 -2.55 18.04
N GLY A 22 -23.41 -1.48 18.76
CA GLY A 22 -22.03 -1.09 19.06
C GLY A 22 -21.18 -2.19 19.69
N ASP A 23 -21.74 -2.95 20.62
CA ASP A 23 -21.06 -4.02 21.33
C ASP A 23 -20.98 -5.34 20.52
N THR A 24 -21.71 -5.44 19.43
CA THR A 24 -21.80 -6.65 18.59
C THR A 24 -21.22 -6.45 17.21
N ILE A 25 -20.54 -5.35 16.96
CA ILE A 25 -20.00 -4.97 15.63
C ILE A 25 -18.97 -5.98 15.09
N ALA A 26 -18.31 -6.72 15.98
CA ALA A 26 -17.42 -7.80 15.62
C ALA A 26 -18.14 -9.07 15.17
N ALA A 27 -19.43 -9.21 15.49
CA ALA A 27 -20.29 -10.23 14.90
C ALA A 27 -20.63 -9.86 13.46
N PRO A 28 -21.13 -10.79 12.61
CA PRO A 28 -21.44 -10.51 11.21
C PRO A 28 -22.25 -9.22 11.07
N GLY A 29 -21.58 -8.18 10.55
CA GLY A 29 -22.06 -6.82 10.61
C GLY A 29 -23.36 -6.61 9.85
N ASN A 30 -24.32 -5.99 10.50
CA ASN A 30 -25.51 -5.46 9.87
C ASN A 30 -25.26 -4.00 9.50
N GLY A 31 -24.80 -3.76 8.28
CA GLY A 31 -24.52 -2.45 7.72
C GLY A 31 -25.44 -2.10 6.57
N THR A 32 -25.12 -1.01 5.88
CA THR A 32 -25.90 -0.48 4.74
C THR A 32 -25.34 -0.91 3.38
N GLY A 33 -24.45 -1.89 3.34
CA GLY A 33 -23.75 -2.32 2.14
C GLY A 33 -24.57 -3.20 1.18
N PRO A 34 -24.02 -3.47 -0.02
CA PRO A 34 -24.69 -4.29 -1.03
C PRO A 34 -24.74 -5.78 -0.70
N PHE A 35 -23.96 -6.23 0.29
CA PHE A 35 -23.93 -7.62 0.72
C PHE A 35 -24.18 -7.74 2.23
N LYS A 36 -24.81 -8.83 2.63
CA LYS A 36 -25.00 -9.27 4.02
C LYS A 36 -24.04 -10.42 4.32
N VAL A 37 -23.48 -10.47 5.53
CA VAL A 37 -22.60 -11.56 5.95
C VAL A 37 -23.46 -12.77 6.33
N GLU A 38 -23.32 -13.87 5.60
CA GLU A 38 -23.96 -15.15 5.93
C GLU A 38 -23.08 -15.97 6.88
N LYS A 39 -21.76 -16.03 6.59
CA LYS A 39 -20.77 -16.69 7.43
C LYS A 39 -19.52 -15.82 7.49
N PHE A 40 -19.04 -15.54 8.69
CA PHE A 40 -17.76 -14.89 8.90
C PHE A 40 -16.71 -15.91 9.35
N ASP A 41 -15.56 -15.93 8.67
CA ASP A 41 -14.44 -16.80 9.01
C ASP A 41 -13.15 -16.05 8.63
N ALA A 42 -12.45 -15.51 9.61
CA ALA A 42 -11.26 -14.69 9.39
C ALA A 42 -10.06 -15.47 8.86
N GLU A 43 -9.99 -16.78 9.17
CA GLU A 43 -8.88 -17.67 8.78
C GLU A 43 -9.24 -18.59 7.61
N GLY A 44 -10.49 -18.59 7.18
CA GLY A 44 -11.01 -19.48 6.15
C GLY A 44 -11.78 -18.76 5.06
N THR A 45 -13.03 -19.18 4.83
CA THR A 45 -13.90 -18.59 3.81
C THR A 45 -15.05 -17.82 4.46
N THR A 46 -15.05 -16.52 4.25
CA THR A 46 -16.19 -15.65 4.58
C THR A 46 -17.20 -15.67 3.43
N VAL A 47 -18.47 -15.88 3.76
CA VAL A 47 -19.57 -15.97 2.80
C VAL A 47 -20.46 -14.73 2.91
N LEU A 48 -20.65 -14.07 1.80
CA LEU A 48 -21.50 -12.89 1.64
C LEU A 48 -22.63 -13.20 0.67
N VAL A 49 -23.86 -12.76 1.01
CA VAL A 49 -25.03 -12.89 0.14
C VAL A 49 -25.55 -11.51 -0.25
N ALA A 50 -26.10 -11.38 -1.44
CA ALA A 50 -26.65 -10.13 -1.93
C ALA A 50 -27.68 -9.54 -0.96
N ASN A 51 -27.63 -8.23 -0.75
CA ASN A 51 -28.67 -7.49 -0.07
C ASN A 51 -29.70 -6.99 -1.09
N PRO A 52 -30.90 -7.60 -1.17
CA PRO A 52 -31.90 -7.18 -2.14
C PRO A 52 -32.45 -5.77 -1.86
N ASP A 53 -32.31 -5.29 -0.63
CA ASP A 53 -32.77 -3.99 -0.17
C ASP A 53 -31.68 -2.91 -0.22
N TYR A 54 -30.59 -3.17 -0.95
CA TYR A 54 -29.52 -2.18 -1.07
C TYR A 54 -30.02 -0.93 -1.80
N TRP A 55 -29.72 0.24 -1.26
CA TRP A 55 -30.29 1.53 -1.70
C TRP A 55 -29.93 1.94 -3.13
N GLU A 56 -28.83 1.43 -3.70
CA GLU A 56 -28.48 1.60 -5.13
C GLU A 56 -29.00 0.46 -6.02
N GLY A 57 -29.80 -0.46 -5.48
CA GLY A 57 -30.30 -1.64 -6.16
C GLY A 57 -29.53 -2.90 -5.80
N ALA A 58 -30.16 -4.05 -5.96
CA ALA A 58 -29.55 -5.33 -5.65
C ALA A 58 -28.29 -5.57 -6.51
N PRO A 59 -27.20 -6.09 -5.91
CA PRO A 59 -25.98 -6.41 -6.68
C PRO A 59 -26.26 -7.51 -7.73
N GLY A 60 -25.54 -7.45 -8.85
CA GLY A 60 -25.66 -8.44 -9.92
C GLY A 60 -25.14 -9.85 -9.58
N VAL A 61 -24.43 -9.98 -8.45
CA VAL A 61 -23.89 -11.24 -7.95
C VAL A 61 -24.67 -11.65 -6.71
N ALA A 62 -25.26 -12.86 -6.72
CA ALA A 62 -26.09 -13.34 -5.62
C ALA A 62 -25.29 -13.72 -4.36
N LYS A 63 -24.08 -14.23 -4.55
CA LYS A 63 -23.19 -14.74 -3.48
C LYS A 63 -21.74 -14.43 -3.80
N MET A 64 -20.95 -14.08 -2.78
CA MET A 64 -19.51 -13.89 -2.87
C MET A 64 -18.84 -14.72 -1.77
N GLU A 65 -17.79 -15.43 -2.12
CA GLU A 65 -16.92 -16.13 -1.19
C GLU A 65 -15.56 -15.43 -1.14
N VAL A 66 -15.20 -14.93 0.02
CA VAL A 66 -13.90 -14.30 0.27
C VAL A 66 -12.99 -15.31 0.93
N ILE A 67 -11.97 -15.74 0.22
CA ILE A 67 -11.05 -16.81 0.65
C ILE A 67 -9.72 -16.20 1.06
N GLY A 68 -9.29 -16.44 2.29
CA GLY A 68 -8.01 -16.01 2.81
C GLY A 68 -6.88 -16.90 2.30
N ILE A 69 -6.06 -16.39 1.38
CA ILE A 69 -4.84 -17.05 0.89
C ILE A 69 -3.68 -16.10 1.13
N ALA A 70 -2.84 -16.39 2.12
CA ALA A 70 -1.77 -15.50 2.56
C ALA A 70 -0.66 -15.30 1.51
N ASP A 71 -0.28 -16.38 0.82
CA ASP A 71 0.79 -16.35 -0.17
C ASP A 71 0.31 -15.84 -1.52
N GLY A 72 0.98 -14.80 -2.09
CA GLY A 72 0.60 -14.16 -3.34
C GLY A 72 0.77 -15.06 -4.57
N GLN A 73 1.74 -15.98 -4.57
CA GLN A 73 1.91 -16.92 -5.67
C GLN A 73 0.82 -18.00 -5.63
N ALA A 74 0.43 -18.45 -4.44
CA ALA A 74 -0.68 -19.38 -4.29
C ALA A 74 -2.01 -18.75 -4.74
N ARG A 75 -2.24 -17.45 -4.46
CA ARG A 75 -3.41 -16.72 -5.00
C ARG A 75 -3.41 -16.69 -6.52
N LEU A 76 -2.28 -16.33 -7.13
CA LEU A 76 -2.15 -16.32 -8.59
C LEU A 76 -2.43 -17.71 -9.18
N GLN A 77 -1.90 -18.78 -8.58
CA GLN A 77 -2.16 -20.15 -9.05
C GLN A 77 -3.64 -20.54 -8.90
N ALA A 78 -4.30 -20.11 -7.82
CA ALA A 78 -5.72 -20.33 -7.62
C ALA A 78 -6.57 -19.60 -8.70
N LEU A 79 -6.18 -18.38 -9.08
CA LEU A 79 -6.82 -17.63 -10.18
C LEU A 79 -6.59 -18.35 -11.54
N LEU A 80 -5.35 -18.70 -11.86
CA LEU A 80 -5.01 -19.39 -13.09
C LEU A 80 -5.69 -20.76 -13.22
N GLY A 81 -5.87 -21.45 -12.09
CA GLY A 81 -6.55 -22.74 -11.99
C GLY A 81 -8.08 -22.66 -11.95
N GLY A 82 -8.67 -21.45 -11.94
CA GLY A 82 -10.11 -21.26 -11.86
C GLY A 82 -10.72 -21.64 -10.50
N GLN A 83 -9.93 -21.65 -9.44
CA GLN A 83 -10.39 -21.88 -8.07
C GLN A 83 -10.95 -20.59 -7.43
N ILE A 84 -10.52 -19.45 -7.93
CA ILE A 84 -11.06 -18.13 -7.61
C ILE A 84 -11.30 -17.36 -8.91
N ASP A 85 -12.27 -16.46 -8.90
CA ASP A 85 -12.67 -15.67 -10.07
C ASP A 85 -12.01 -14.28 -10.08
N MET A 86 -11.54 -13.81 -8.93
CA MET A 86 -10.95 -12.48 -8.77
C MET A 86 -9.84 -12.50 -7.74
N GLU A 87 -8.73 -11.82 -8.05
CA GLU A 87 -7.64 -11.54 -7.13
C GLU A 87 -7.42 -10.02 -7.04
N ARG A 88 -7.02 -9.57 -5.86
CA ARG A 88 -6.66 -8.18 -5.61
C ARG A 88 -5.21 -8.08 -5.14
N GLY A 89 -4.52 -7.02 -5.59
CA GLY A 89 -3.15 -6.73 -5.14
C GLY A 89 -2.09 -7.57 -5.83
N ILE A 90 -2.21 -7.73 -7.15
CA ILE A 90 -1.19 -8.36 -7.99
C ILE A 90 0.06 -7.47 -8.10
N THR A 91 1.23 -8.10 -8.23
CA THR A 91 2.49 -7.41 -8.51
C THR A 91 2.58 -6.99 -9.98
N ALA A 92 3.47 -6.05 -10.31
CA ALA A 92 3.74 -5.65 -11.69
C ALA A 92 4.14 -6.86 -12.58
N GLN A 93 4.91 -7.80 -12.04
CA GLN A 93 5.30 -9.01 -12.77
C GLN A 93 4.10 -9.92 -13.05
N GLN A 94 3.21 -10.11 -12.09
CA GLN A 94 1.97 -10.86 -12.24
C GLN A 94 1.02 -10.19 -13.25
N GLN A 95 0.93 -8.85 -13.20
CA GLN A 95 0.17 -8.06 -14.17
C GLN A 95 0.61 -8.35 -15.61
N VAL A 96 1.91 -8.31 -15.89
CA VAL A 96 2.44 -8.61 -17.23
C VAL A 96 2.04 -10.03 -17.69
N MET A 97 2.11 -11.02 -16.79
CA MET A 97 1.72 -12.40 -17.10
C MET A 97 0.22 -12.54 -17.42
N LEU A 98 -0.64 -11.82 -16.68
CA LEU A 98 -2.09 -11.89 -16.85
C LEU A 98 -2.57 -11.09 -18.06
N THR A 99 -2.01 -9.91 -18.29
CA THR A 99 -2.38 -9.03 -19.43
C THR A 99 -2.11 -9.68 -20.79
N GLY A 100 -1.17 -10.63 -20.86
CA GLY A 100 -0.90 -11.41 -22.07
C GLY A 100 -1.92 -12.52 -22.38
N SER A 101 -2.97 -12.67 -21.57
CA SER A 101 -3.97 -13.74 -21.71
C SER A 101 -5.38 -13.16 -21.91
N ASP A 102 -6.07 -13.60 -22.94
CA ASP A 102 -7.49 -13.26 -23.22
C ASP A 102 -8.48 -13.77 -22.14
N LYS A 103 -7.99 -14.51 -21.14
CA LYS A 103 -8.83 -15.07 -20.08
C LYS A 103 -9.01 -14.14 -18.90
N PHE A 104 -8.18 -13.11 -18.76
CA PHE A 104 -8.17 -12.23 -17.60
C PHE A 104 -8.35 -10.77 -18.01
N ASP A 105 -9.19 -10.07 -17.29
CA ASP A 105 -9.30 -8.62 -17.34
C ASP A 105 -8.49 -8.04 -16.17
N VAL A 106 -7.40 -7.33 -16.49
CA VAL A 106 -6.53 -6.71 -15.49
C VAL A 106 -6.84 -5.24 -15.41
N GLN A 107 -7.36 -4.81 -14.26
CA GLN A 107 -7.72 -3.42 -14.02
C GLN A 107 -6.74 -2.74 -13.07
N VAL A 108 -6.15 -1.64 -13.52
CA VAL A 108 -5.35 -0.74 -12.70
C VAL A 108 -6.23 0.43 -12.26
N ILE A 109 -6.51 0.51 -10.96
CA ILE A 109 -7.39 1.54 -10.41
C ILE A 109 -6.53 2.57 -9.70
N PRO A 110 -6.47 3.83 -10.18
CA PRO A 110 -5.80 4.91 -9.49
C PRO A 110 -6.41 5.11 -8.10
N THR A 111 -5.56 5.14 -7.08
CA THR A 111 -5.99 5.38 -5.70
C THR A 111 -5.06 6.40 -5.03
N GLY A 112 -5.51 7.00 -3.94
CA GLY A 112 -4.67 7.85 -3.09
C GLY A 112 -3.69 7.06 -2.19
N ASN A 113 -3.58 5.74 -2.36
CA ASN A 113 -2.63 4.94 -1.61
C ASN A 113 -1.20 5.26 -2.03
N TRP A 114 -0.34 5.52 -1.06
CA TRP A 114 1.07 5.77 -1.31
C TRP A 114 1.94 4.62 -0.76
N ARG A 115 3.11 4.48 -1.31
CA ARG A 115 4.16 3.59 -0.83
C ARG A 115 5.37 4.43 -0.42
N GLY A 116 5.99 4.08 0.69
CA GLY A 116 7.14 4.83 1.17
C GLY A 116 7.89 4.11 2.27
N LEU A 117 9.12 4.56 2.50
CA LEU A 117 9.92 4.20 3.66
C LEU A 117 9.67 5.23 4.76
N VAL A 118 9.38 4.75 5.97
CA VAL A 118 9.07 5.59 7.13
C VAL A 118 10.20 5.50 8.14
N PHE A 119 10.69 6.64 8.60
CA PHE A 119 11.80 6.72 9.54
C PHE A 119 11.35 7.24 10.91
N ARG A 120 11.88 6.65 11.97
CA ARG A 120 11.72 7.15 13.34
C ARG A 120 12.59 8.38 13.53
N THR A 121 11.96 9.56 13.58
CA THR A 121 12.68 10.85 13.70
C THR A 121 13.10 11.20 15.13
N ASP A 122 12.72 10.39 16.09
CA ASP A 122 13.01 10.52 17.52
C ASP A 122 14.25 9.70 17.95
N VAL A 123 14.85 8.93 17.03
CA VAL A 123 16.04 8.11 17.30
C VAL A 123 17.15 8.37 16.29
N GLU A 124 18.41 8.16 16.74
CA GLU A 124 19.57 8.22 15.85
C GLU A 124 19.55 7.07 14.83
N PRO A 125 20.05 7.32 13.63
CA PRO A 125 20.62 8.59 13.13
C PRO A 125 19.57 9.56 12.56
N PHE A 126 18.27 9.21 12.58
CA PHE A 126 17.19 9.96 11.93
C PHE A 126 16.67 11.15 12.76
N SER A 127 17.13 11.34 13.98
CA SER A 127 16.92 12.58 14.74
C SER A 127 17.59 13.77 14.07
N ASP A 128 18.72 13.57 13.36
CA ASP A 128 19.37 14.60 12.55
C ASP A 128 18.64 14.83 11.21
N ILE A 129 18.23 16.07 10.98
CA ILE A 129 17.53 16.45 9.74
C ILE A 129 18.41 16.26 8.50
N ARG A 130 19.73 16.40 8.62
CA ARG A 130 20.67 16.24 7.49
C ARG A 130 20.70 14.78 7.02
N VAL A 131 20.64 13.83 7.95
CA VAL A 131 20.52 12.39 7.62
C VAL A 131 19.19 12.13 6.91
N ARG A 132 18.06 12.66 7.42
CA ARG A 132 16.77 12.51 6.75
C ARG A 132 16.76 13.10 5.34
N GLN A 133 17.42 14.23 5.14
CA GLN A 133 17.56 14.84 3.80
C GLN A 133 18.45 13.99 2.90
N ALA A 134 19.54 13.43 3.41
CA ALA A 134 20.43 12.57 2.65
C ALA A 134 19.71 11.30 2.15
N VAL A 135 18.99 10.58 3.01
CA VAL A 135 18.23 9.38 2.61
C VAL A 135 17.13 9.69 1.60
N ARG A 136 16.52 10.88 1.67
CA ARG A 136 15.54 11.33 0.66
C ARG A 136 16.18 11.61 -0.68
N MET A 137 17.39 12.21 -0.71
CA MET A 137 18.11 12.56 -1.93
C MET A 137 18.77 11.35 -2.59
N ALA A 138 19.00 10.27 -1.84
CA ALA A 138 19.54 9.04 -2.39
C ALA A 138 18.54 8.27 -3.29
N ALA A 139 17.24 8.58 -3.22
CA ALA A 139 16.20 7.87 -3.97
C ALA A 139 15.99 8.45 -5.37
N ASP A 140 16.11 7.63 -6.39
CA ASP A 140 15.52 7.84 -7.73
C ASP A 140 14.08 7.33 -7.71
N ARG A 141 13.14 8.24 -7.55
CA ARG A 141 11.73 7.90 -7.38
C ARG A 141 11.04 7.44 -8.66
N GLU A 142 11.49 7.92 -9.81
CA GLU A 142 10.98 7.46 -11.11
C GLU A 142 11.37 6.00 -11.36
N GLU A 143 12.61 5.64 -11.08
CA GLU A 143 13.06 4.26 -11.15
C GLU A 143 12.33 3.37 -10.13
N LEU A 144 12.10 3.86 -8.90
CA LEU A 144 11.31 3.12 -7.90
C LEU A 144 9.88 2.88 -8.36
N VAL A 145 9.21 3.85 -8.98
CA VAL A 145 7.88 3.66 -9.57
C VAL A 145 7.92 2.59 -10.67
N ALA A 146 8.92 2.63 -11.54
CA ALA A 146 9.06 1.64 -12.60
C ALA A 146 9.28 0.22 -12.05
N LEU A 147 10.18 0.05 -11.08
CA LEU A 147 10.53 -1.26 -10.51
C LEU A 147 9.45 -1.83 -9.62
N VAL A 148 8.81 -1.01 -8.79
CA VAL A 148 7.87 -1.44 -7.74
C VAL A 148 6.45 -1.56 -8.26
N LEU A 149 6.04 -0.64 -9.14
CA LEU A 149 4.67 -0.51 -9.64
C LEU A 149 4.55 -0.75 -11.15
N GLY A 150 5.62 -1.20 -11.83
CA GLY A 150 5.60 -1.41 -13.27
C GLY A 150 5.37 -0.14 -14.09
N GLY A 151 5.62 1.03 -13.51
CA GLY A 151 5.34 2.33 -14.12
C GLY A 151 3.91 2.84 -13.88
N GLU A 152 3.03 2.05 -13.28
CA GLU A 152 1.62 2.39 -13.01
C GLU A 152 1.47 3.22 -11.73
N GLY A 153 2.28 4.26 -11.58
CA GLY A 153 2.28 5.10 -10.39
C GLY A 153 2.71 6.53 -10.68
N VAL A 154 2.61 7.38 -9.67
CA VAL A 154 3.03 8.77 -9.74
C VAL A 154 3.96 9.08 -8.56
N VAL A 155 5.07 9.76 -8.84
CA VAL A 155 5.98 10.22 -7.79
C VAL A 155 5.27 11.20 -6.87
N SER A 156 5.17 10.87 -5.58
CA SER A 156 4.49 11.72 -4.59
C SER A 156 5.38 12.80 -3.98
N CYS A 157 6.70 12.72 -4.14
CA CYS A 157 7.68 13.66 -3.55
C CYS A 157 7.53 13.76 -2.02
N ASP A 158 7.36 12.62 -1.35
CA ASP A 158 7.27 12.51 0.12
C ASP A 158 6.08 13.27 0.74
N THR A 159 5.02 13.48 -0.02
CA THR A 159 3.74 13.99 0.47
C THR A 159 2.67 12.91 0.38
N PRO A 160 1.80 12.76 1.40
CA PRO A 160 0.65 11.86 1.35
C PRO A 160 -0.51 12.43 0.53
N VAL A 161 -0.40 13.66 0.03
CA VAL A 161 -1.45 14.31 -0.76
C VAL A 161 -1.47 13.69 -2.15
N GLU A 162 -2.63 13.22 -2.57
CA GLU A 162 -2.85 12.59 -3.87
C GLU A 162 -2.40 13.50 -5.03
N PRO A 163 -1.81 12.93 -6.12
CA PRO A 163 -1.32 13.71 -7.26
C PRO A 163 -2.35 14.63 -7.91
N ASN A 164 -3.62 14.25 -7.93
CA ASN A 164 -4.70 15.01 -8.54
C ASN A 164 -5.45 15.93 -7.57
N ASP A 165 -5.03 16.00 -6.30
CA ASP A 165 -5.65 16.85 -5.30
C ASP A 165 -5.37 18.33 -5.61
N GLN A 166 -6.42 19.15 -5.59
CA GLN A 166 -6.32 20.59 -5.89
C GLN A 166 -5.43 21.38 -4.91
N TYR A 167 -5.20 20.82 -3.70
CA TYR A 167 -4.36 21.43 -2.68
C TYR A 167 -2.92 20.90 -2.68
N ARG A 168 -2.61 19.99 -3.61
CA ARG A 168 -1.25 19.48 -3.73
C ARG A 168 -0.28 20.56 -4.19
N ALA A 169 0.79 20.78 -3.44
CA ALA A 169 1.88 21.64 -3.86
C ALA A 169 2.63 21.00 -5.05
N ASN A 170 3.10 21.84 -5.98
CA ASN A 170 4.00 21.39 -7.03
C ASN A 170 5.40 21.20 -6.43
N LEU A 171 5.76 19.96 -6.13
CA LEU A 171 6.99 19.57 -5.47
C LEU A 171 7.97 18.95 -6.47
N SER A 172 9.25 19.23 -6.28
CA SER A 172 10.35 18.59 -6.99
C SER A 172 11.25 17.86 -6.00
N CYS A 173 11.61 16.63 -6.31
CA CYS A 173 12.38 15.76 -5.44
C CYS A 173 13.39 14.91 -6.23
N PRO A 174 14.28 15.54 -7.02
CA PRO A 174 15.26 14.80 -7.81
C PRO A 174 16.23 14.05 -6.90
N GLN A 175 16.79 12.96 -7.43
CA GLN A 175 17.93 12.32 -6.82
C GLN A 175 19.16 13.25 -6.87
N ASP A 176 19.94 13.28 -5.79
CA ASP A 176 21.21 14.02 -5.73
C ASP A 176 22.18 13.29 -4.78
N ILE A 177 22.94 12.37 -5.35
CA ILE A 177 23.86 11.51 -4.62
C ILE A 177 24.99 12.31 -3.97
N GLU A 178 25.54 13.31 -4.66
CA GLU A 178 26.67 14.10 -4.14
C GLU A 178 26.23 14.97 -2.96
N LYS A 179 25.04 15.53 -3.04
CA LYS A 179 24.47 16.27 -1.92
C LYS A 179 24.10 15.36 -0.75
N ALA A 180 23.62 14.14 -1.02
CA ALA A 180 23.39 13.15 0.02
C ALA A 180 24.65 12.81 0.79
N LYS A 181 25.78 12.55 0.10
CA LYS A 181 27.10 12.33 0.71
C LYS A 181 27.55 13.53 1.54
N ALA A 182 27.44 14.74 1.01
CA ALA A 182 27.83 15.95 1.72
C ALA A 182 27.04 16.12 3.02
N LEU A 183 25.73 15.91 2.98
CA LEU A 183 24.86 16.00 4.17
C LEU A 183 25.20 14.93 5.22
N LEU A 184 25.53 13.70 4.80
CA LEU A 184 25.99 12.66 5.72
C LEU A 184 27.32 13.05 6.37
N ALA A 185 28.28 13.55 5.62
CA ALA A 185 29.56 14.01 6.15
C ALA A 185 29.39 15.16 7.16
N GLU A 186 28.55 16.14 6.84
CA GLU A 186 28.19 17.24 7.76
C GLU A 186 27.48 16.75 9.03
N ALA A 187 26.73 15.66 8.94
CA ALA A 187 26.06 15.02 10.06
C ALA A 187 26.99 14.14 10.93
N GLY A 188 28.29 14.00 10.53
CA GLY A 188 29.27 13.20 11.24
C GLY A 188 29.47 11.79 10.69
N TYR A 189 28.94 11.50 9.51
CA TYR A 189 29.04 10.20 8.84
C TYR A 189 29.79 10.29 7.51
N PRO A 190 31.07 10.70 7.48
CA PRO A 190 31.84 10.88 6.23
C PRO A 190 32.06 9.56 5.47
N ASP A 191 32.04 8.43 6.17
CA ASP A 191 32.18 7.07 5.60
C ASP A 191 30.83 6.40 5.33
N GLY A 192 29.72 7.15 5.42
CA GLY A 192 28.37 6.66 5.26
C GLY A 192 27.76 6.11 6.54
N ILE A 193 26.54 5.57 6.42
CA ILE A 193 25.77 5.01 7.55
C ILE A 193 25.24 3.61 7.25
N ASP A 194 25.01 2.85 8.32
CA ASP A 194 24.28 1.58 8.29
C ASP A 194 22.89 1.79 8.86
N ILE A 195 21.86 1.34 8.15
CA ILE A 195 20.48 1.46 8.59
C ILE A 195 19.71 0.16 8.37
N ASP A 196 18.84 -0.19 9.31
CA ASP A 196 17.91 -1.33 9.16
C ASP A 196 16.57 -0.84 8.62
N VAL A 197 16.06 -1.52 7.59
CA VAL A 197 14.71 -1.33 7.05
C VAL A 197 13.92 -2.60 7.26
N TYR A 198 12.92 -2.54 8.13
CA TYR A 198 12.05 -3.66 8.46
C TYR A 198 10.90 -3.71 7.47
N VAL A 199 10.68 -4.87 6.85
CA VAL A 199 9.61 -5.10 5.88
C VAL A 199 8.84 -6.37 6.21
N ALA A 200 7.54 -6.34 6.00
CA ALA A 200 6.68 -7.52 6.07
C ALA A 200 6.14 -7.88 4.67
N THR A 201 5.69 -9.11 4.50
CA THR A 201 5.16 -9.61 3.21
C THR A 201 3.66 -9.41 3.06
N LEU A 202 3.02 -8.64 3.95
CA LEU A 202 1.59 -8.29 3.87
C LEU A 202 1.20 -7.59 2.56
N GLU A 203 2.12 -6.78 2.05
CA GLU A 203 1.96 -6.08 0.78
C GLU A 203 3.16 -6.45 -0.11
N PRO A 204 2.94 -7.07 -1.27
CA PRO A 204 4.02 -7.60 -2.11
C PRO A 204 5.03 -6.58 -2.60
N THR A 205 4.63 -5.30 -2.67
CA THR A 205 5.49 -4.21 -3.14
C THR A 205 6.50 -3.73 -2.10
N TRP A 206 6.28 -3.98 -0.81
CA TRP A 206 7.18 -3.48 0.25
C TRP A 206 8.58 -4.08 0.22
N PRO A 207 8.75 -5.42 0.10
CA PRO A 207 10.09 -5.99 -0.04
C PRO A 207 10.82 -5.49 -1.28
N THR A 208 10.11 -5.38 -2.41
CA THR A 208 10.68 -4.86 -3.67
C THR A 208 11.16 -3.42 -3.50
N LEU A 209 10.35 -2.56 -2.86
CA LEU A 209 10.73 -1.17 -2.59
C LEU A 209 11.99 -1.08 -1.72
N ALA A 210 12.06 -1.90 -0.65
CA ALA A 210 13.20 -1.87 0.26
C ALA A 210 14.50 -2.30 -0.43
N VAL A 211 14.47 -3.36 -1.26
CA VAL A 211 15.62 -3.83 -2.01
C VAL A 211 16.03 -2.84 -3.10
N ALA A 212 15.09 -2.28 -3.85
CA ALA A 212 15.39 -1.28 -4.87
C ALA A 212 16.02 -0.02 -4.23
N TYR A 213 15.50 0.44 -3.10
CA TYR A 213 16.09 1.56 -2.38
C TYR A 213 17.48 1.21 -1.80
N GLN A 214 17.71 -0.01 -1.30
CA GLN A 214 19.01 -0.48 -0.83
C GLN A 214 20.09 -0.32 -1.92
N GLU A 215 19.79 -0.71 -3.15
CA GLU A 215 20.69 -0.59 -4.28
C GLU A 215 21.01 0.88 -4.62
N GLN A 216 19.98 1.71 -4.70
CA GLN A 216 20.14 3.14 -5.00
C GLN A 216 20.91 3.89 -3.90
N ALA A 217 20.59 3.63 -2.65
CA ALA A 217 21.15 4.31 -1.48
C ALA A 217 22.63 4.01 -1.28
N ALA A 218 23.12 2.84 -1.75
CA ALA A 218 24.51 2.44 -1.68
C ALA A 218 25.46 3.46 -2.37
N ALA A 219 25.02 4.09 -3.45
CA ALA A 219 25.79 5.12 -4.16
C ALA A 219 26.06 6.37 -3.29
N ALA A 220 25.20 6.64 -2.31
CA ALA A 220 25.36 7.74 -1.34
C ALA A 220 26.12 7.31 -0.07
N GLY A 221 26.58 6.06 0.03
CA GLY A 221 27.21 5.51 1.23
C GLY A 221 26.20 5.08 2.31
N ILE A 222 24.92 4.92 1.94
CA ILE A 222 23.89 4.43 2.86
C ILE A 222 23.77 2.92 2.67
N ARG A 223 24.23 2.16 3.64
CA ARG A 223 24.17 0.70 3.64
C ARG A 223 22.89 0.25 4.33
N VAL A 224 21.90 -0.12 3.52
CA VAL A 224 20.60 -0.58 4.00
C VAL A 224 20.65 -2.08 4.25
N ASN A 225 20.32 -2.51 5.46
CA ASN A 225 20.06 -3.90 5.80
C ASN A 225 18.55 -4.14 5.78
N VAL A 226 18.07 -4.92 4.83
CA VAL A 226 16.64 -5.25 4.73
C VAL A 226 16.34 -6.43 5.66
N VAL A 227 15.54 -6.17 6.70
CA VAL A 227 15.17 -7.13 7.73
C VAL A 227 13.71 -7.54 7.52
N GLN A 228 13.49 -8.83 7.29
CA GLN A 228 12.13 -9.35 7.21
C GLN A 228 11.50 -9.43 8.60
N ALA A 229 10.41 -8.71 8.79
CA ALA A 229 9.61 -8.75 10.00
C ALA A 229 8.48 -9.80 9.89
N PRO A 230 8.07 -10.42 11.00
CA PRO A 230 6.88 -11.26 11.03
C PRO A 230 5.63 -10.42 10.70
N THR A 231 4.57 -11.12 10.28
CA THR A 231 3.30 -10.51 9.85
C THR A 231 2.21 -10.57 10.92
N ASP A 232 2.52 -11.11 12.09
CA ASP A 232 1.67 -11.31 13.26
C ASP A 232 1.92 -10.28 14.38
#